data_b153e01f4a881ac70d90a44178fb9a41
#
_entry.id   b153e01f4a881ac70d90a44178fb9a41
#
_cell.length_a   1.000
_cell.length_b   1.000
_cell.length_c   1.000
_cell.angle_alpha   90.00
_cell.angle_beta   90.00
_cell.angle_gamma   90.00
#
_symmetry.space_group_name_H-M   'P 1'
#
loop_
_entity.id
_entity.type
_entity.pdbx_description
1 polymer ?
#
loop_
_entity_poly.entity_id
_entity_poly.type
_entity_poly.pdbx_seq_one_letter_code
_entity_poly.pdbx_strand_id
1 'polypeptide(L)'
;MNPNYEYDPQRVVYFGATDSRNKRVPFGIRALDRMRHTYVIGKTGMGKSTLLENMAIQDIQNGEGVCFIDPHGSTAEKLLEYVPESRIKDVVYFAPFDIEYPLGFNVMEDVGYDKRHLVVAGLMSSFQRIWVDAWSARMEYILQNVLLALLEYPGTTLIDVNRMLINKAFRQKVVEYVTDPIVKRFWVEEFAGYTDKYTKEATPAIQNKIGQFASNPLVRNIIAQPESTFDIREMMDTQKIFIVNLSKGRMGEQNADLLGSMLTTKIYLAAMSRAEDSTEKLSNLPPFYLYVDEFQSVVNASFANILSEARKYKLSLTIAHQYIEQVDEDIRAAIFGNVGSIITFRVGPFDAEVLKTVFEPTFYAEDLVNLGYTQIYLTLMIDGVGSKPFSAKTLPPVEHAPFDFAAQVVQESRATYSKPRAEVEKMISNIDLKLAPGGFEKPTNNKKKKKRNGNENQSAQKQESTKEKKTSKNGDESKSKPKAVFSKDGKSALRDALAEITRSVKSEKKDLQKGKENTAAYKQKQEESKQPPKPIKKEPAQEELNGEVSRESLEKLLNVEE
;
A
#
# COMPACT_ATOMS: atom_id res chain seq x y z
N MET A 1 -21.22 17.64 -7.98
CA MET A 1 -20.41 18.08 -9.14
C MET A 1 -20.22 19.58 -9.06
N ASN A 2 -19.02 20.05 -9.34
CA ASN A 2 -18.78 21.48 -9.50
C ASN A 2 -19.60 21.95 -10.71
N PRO A 3 -20.58 22.87 -10.55
CA PRO A 3 -21.46 23.29 -11.64
C PRO A 3 -20.74 23.98 -12.81
N ASN A 4 -19.50 24.35 -12.62
CA ASN A 4 -18.67 25.04 -13.62
C ASN A 4 -17.58 24.12 -14.21
N TYR A 5 -17.56 22.82 -13.86
CA TYR A 5 -16.56 21.91 -14.42
C TYR A 5 -17.05 21.35 -15.73
N GLU A 6 -16.24 21.51 -16.76
CA GLU A 6 -16.40 20.88 -18.08
C GLU A 6 -15.12 20.09 -18.40
N TYR A 7 -15.27 18.80 -18.66
CA TYR A 7 -14.17 17.97 -19.05
C TYR A 7 -13.70 18.32 -20.45
N ASP A 8 -12.48 18.81 -20.58
CA ASP A 8 -11.83 19.04 -21.86
C ASP A 8 -10.82 17.91 -22.16
N PRO A 9 -11.14 16.98 -23.08
CA PRO A 9 -10.25 15.88 -23.45
C PRO A 9 -8.96 16.35 -24.13
N GLN A 10 -8.94 17.58 -24.68
CA GLN A 10 -7.78 18.16 -25.35
C GLN A 10 -6.91 18.99 -24.41
N ARG A 11 -7.32 19.23 -23.18
CA ARG A 11 -6.52 19.95 -22.18
C ARG A 11 -5.16 19.28 -22.02
N VAL A 12 -4.10 20.08 -22.13
CA VAL A 12 -2.73 19.60 -21.99
C VAL A 12 -2.19 19.92 -20.61
N VAL A 13 -1.61 18.92 -19.95
CA VAL A 13 -0.81 19.10 -18.75
C VAL A 13 0.66 19.11 -19.17
N TYR A 14 1.32 20.24 -18.96
CA TYR A 14 2.71 20.48 -19.39
C TYR A 14 3.69 19.97 -18.34
N PHE A 15 4.71 19.24 -18.77
CA PHE A 15 5.74 18.73 -17.85
C PHE A 15 7.15 18.76 -18.42
N GLY A 16 7.31 19.01 -19.73
CA GLY A 16 8.60 18.97 -20.40
C GLY A 16 8.76 20.03 -21.47
N ALA A 17 9.97 20.22 -21.92
CA ALA A 17 10.33 21.03 -23.08
C ALA A 17 11.31 20.27 -23.97
N THR A 18 11.14 20.38 -25.27
CA THR A 18 12.06 19.79 -26.24
C THR A 18 13.48 20.35 -26.08
N ASP A 19 14.50 19.54 -26.30
CA ASP A 19 15.90 19.95 -26.23
C ASP A 19 16.63 19.81 -27.58
N SER A 20 15.88 19.53 -28.66
CA SER A 20 16.40 19.34 -30.01
C SER A 20 16.62 20.65 -30.75
N ARG A 21 17.73 20.77 -31.46
CA ARG A 21 18.07 21.89 -32.35
C ARG A 21 18.05 23.28 -31.69
N ASN A 22 18.43 23.37 -30.39
CA ASN A 22 18.38 24.60 -29.59
C ASN A 22 16.97 25.24 -29.46
N LYS A 23 15.91 24.51 -29.79
CA LYS A 23 14.54 24.98 -29.61
C LYS A 23 13.95 24.33 -28.37
N ARG A 24 13.55 25.15 -27.39
CA ARG A 24 12.81 24.72 -26.19
C ARG A 24 11.33 25.02 -26.40
N VAL A 25 10.58 24.03 -26.82
CA VAL A 25 9.13 24.13 -26.97
C VAL A 25 8.50 23.33 -25.83
N PRO A 26 7.73 23.98 -24.95
CA PRO A 26 6.97 23.27 -23.92
C PRO A 26 6.02 22.27 -24.56
N PHE A 27 5.92 21.09 -23.95
CA PHE A 27 4.96 20.06 -24.34
C PHE A 27 4.44 19.35 -23.11
N GLY A 28 3.36 18.63 -23.30
CA GLY A 28 2.70 17.86 -22.25
C GLY A 28 1.91 16.71 -22.82
N ILE A 29 1.01 16.18 -22.01
CA ILE A 29 0.13 15.08 -22.38
C ILE A 29 -1.33 15.53 -22.26
N ARG A 30 -2.17 15.17 -23.22
CA ARG A 30 -3.59 15.51 -23.21
C ARG A 30 -4.36 14.66 -22.20
N ALA A 31 -5.42 15.23 -21.65
CA ALA A 31 -6.28 14.58 -20.68
C ALA A 31 -6.78 13.20 -21.17
N LEU A 32 -7.17 13.10 -22.45
CA LEU A 32 -7.61 11.85 -23.07
C LEU A 32 -6.50 10.79 -23.10
N ASP A 33 -5.28 11.17 -23.48
CA ASP A 33 -4.14 10.25 -23.61
C ASP A 33 -3.62 9.80 -22.23
N ARG A 34 -3.73 10.64 -21.19
CA ARG A 34 -3.37 10.32 -19.80
C ARG A 34 -4.16 9.17 -19.21
N MET A 35 -5.36 8.89 -19.75
CA MET A 35 -6.15 7.75 -19.30
C MET A 35 -5.46 6.39 -19.52
N ARG A 36 -4.40 6.34 -20.33
CA ARG A 36 -3.55 5.16 -20.51
C ARG A 36 -2.38 5.07 -19.55
N HIS A 37 -2.46 5.82 -18.44
CA HIS A 37 -1.46 5.84 -17.38
C HIS A 37 -0.09 6.38 -17.80
N THR A 38 0.68 6.83 -16.83
CA THR A 38 2.04 7.34 -17.02
C THR A 38 2.98 6.69 -16.00
N TYR A 39 4.09 6.17 -16.46
CA TYR A 39 5.13 5.57 -15.64
C TYR A 39 6.39 6.42 -15.67
N VAL A 40 6.92 6.74 -14.50
CA VAL A 40 8.10 7.58 -14.31
C VAL A 40 9.15 6.83 -13.52
N ILE A 41 10.37 6.69 -14.06
CA ILE A 41 11.45 5.99 -13.40
C ILE A 41 12.75 6.79 -13.41
N GLY A 42 13.57 6.62 -12.38
CA GLY A 42 14.92 7.19 -12.33
C GLY A 42 15.46 7.34 -10.92
N LYS A 43 16.77 7.55 -10.81
CA LYS A 43 17.48 7.71 -9.54
C LYS A 43 16.92 8.87 -8.70
N THR A 44 17.14 8.81 -7.40
CA THR A 44 16.80 9.88 -6.46
C THR A 44 17.47 11.20 -6.86
N GLY A 45 16.77 12.32 -6.68
CA GLY A 45 17.28 13.66 -6.95
C GLY A 45 17.34 14.05 -8.43
N MET A 46 16.79 13.25 -9.35
CA MET A 46 16.81 13.55 -10.79
C MET A 46 15.64 14.43 -11.26
N GLY A 47 14.60 14.65 -10.43
CA GLY A 47 13.47 15.50 -10.74
C GLY A 47 12.11 14.79 -10.88
N LYS A 48 12.00 13.50 -10.53
CA LYS A 48 10.73 12.73 -10.59
C LYS A 48 9.60 13.41 -9.82
N SER A 49 9.82 13.68 -8.53
CA SER A 49 8.80 14.28 -7.66
C SER A 49 8.39 15.66 -8.16
N THR A 50 9.32 16.48 -8.68
CA THR A 50 9.01 17.77 -9.30
C THR A 50 8.13 17.62 -10.54
N LEU A 51 8.36 16.57 -11.36
CA LEU A 51 7.52 16.29 -12.53
C LEU A 51 6.08 15.95 -12.09
N LEU A 52 5.93 15.04 -11.12
CA LEU A 52 4.61 14.66 -10.59
C LEU A 52 3.91 15.87 -9.93
N GLU A 53 4.64 16.64 -9.14
CA GLU A 53 4.19 17.87 -8.49
C GLU A 53 3.65 18.88 -9.51
N ASN A 54 4.45 19.21 -10.55
CA ASN A 54 4.05 20.15 -11.61
C ASN A 54 2.76 19.69 -12.34
N MET A 55 2.61 18.38 -12.57
CA MET A 55 1.39 17.83 -13.17
C MET A 55 0.18 17.93 -12.22
N ALA A 56 0.36 17.56 -10.95
CA ALA A 56 -0.70 17.59 -9.95
C ALA A 56 -1.17 19.02 -9.65
N ILE A 57 -0.25 20.00 -9.57
CA ILE A 57 -0.59 21.43 -9.39
C ILE A 57 -1.49 21.90 -10.53
N GLN A 58 -1.16 21.58 -11.78
CA GLN A 58 -1.98 21.97 -12.92
C GLN A 58 -3.37 21.33 -12.86
N ASP A 59 -3.49 20.07 -12.47
CA ASP A 59 -4.78 19.40 -12.30
C ASP A 59 -5.62 20.05 -11.20
N ILE A 60 -5.01 20.37 -10.05
CA ILE A 60 -5.67 21.08 -8.95
C ILE A 60 -6.22 22.43 -9.43
N GLN A 61 -5.40 23.22 -10.15
CA GLN A 61 -5.77 24.53 -10.66
C GLN A 61 -6.81 24.46 -11.78
N ASN A 62 -6.79 23.40 -12.59
CA ASN A 62 -7.74 23.15 -13.67
C ASN A 62 -9.10 22.62 -13.19
N GLY A 63 -9.29 22.39 -11.88
CA GLY A 63 -10.56 21.89 -11.34
C GLY A 63 -10.71 20.37 -11.38
N GLU A 64 -9.66 19.62 -11.73
CA GLU A 64 -9.70 18.17 -11.80
C GLU A 64 -9.78 17.50 -10.42
N GLY A 65 -10.32 16.27 -10.39
CA GLY A 65 -10.23 15.38 -9.23
C GLY A 65 -8.84 14.74 -9.14
N VAL A 66 -8.19 14.89 -8.00
CA VAL A 66 -6.80 14.45 -7.80
C VAL A 66 -6.66 13.64 -6.51
N CYS A 67 -5.92 12.55 -6.55
CA CYS A 67 -5.34 11.91 -5.38
C CYS A 67 -3.83 11.92 -5.50
N PHE A 68 -3.12 12.43 -4.50
CA PHE A 68 -1.66 12.39 -4.44
C PHE A 68 -1.21 11.64 -3.20
N ILE A 69 -0.52 10.50 -3.38
CA ILE A 69 0.04 9.70 -2.29
C ILE A 69 1.52 9.97 -2.20
N ASP A 70 1.94 10.58 -1.09
CA ASP A 70 3.34 10.92 -0.80
C ASP A 70 3.84 10.18 0.44
N PRO A 71 4.70 9.17 0.29
CA PRO A 71 5.32 8.49 1.41
C PRO A 71 6.31 9.33 2.21
N HIS A 72 6.88 10.38 1.61
CA HIS A 72 7.84 11.27 2.26
C HIS A 72 7.20 12.49 2.93
N GLY A 73 6.11 12.99 2.36
CA GLY A 73 5.30 14.08 2.91
C GLY A 73 5.66 15.48 2.39
N SER A 74 6.83 15.69 1.82
CA SER A 74 7.28 17.00 1.36
C SER A 74 6.47 17.57 0.20
N THR A 75 6.13 16.73 -0.77
CA THR A 75 5.30 17.11 -1.91
C THR A 75 3.85 17.33 -1.48
N ALA A 76 3.34 16.48 -0.59
CA ALA A 76 1.99 16.61 -0.04
C ALA A 76 1.81 17.95 0.70
N GLU A 77 2.78 18.35 1.54
CA GLU A 77 2.75 19.66 2.21
C GLU A 77 2.81 20.81 1.21
N LYS A 78 3.68 20.73 0.21
CA LYS A 78 3.82 21.74 -0.84
C LYS A 78 2.55 21.90 -1.70
N LEU A 79 1.87 20.80 -2.05
CA LEU A 79 0.64 20.86 -2.85
C LEU A 79 -0.46 21.68 -2.18
N LEU A 80 -0.51 21.75 -0.84
CA LEU A 80 -1.49 22.57 -0.10
C LEU A 80 -1.35 24.07 -0.42
N GLU A 81 -0.12 24.55 -0.70
CA GLU A 81 0.18 25.94 -1.03
C GLU A 81 -0.39 26.38 -2.40
N TYR A 82 -0.64 25.41 -3.29
CA TYR A 82 -1.15 25.65 -4.64
C TYR A 82 -2.65 25.45 -4.80
N VAL A 83 -3.36 25.13 -3.71
CA VAL A 83 -4.82 25.02 -3.74
C VAL A 83 -5.44 26.40 -3.87
N PRO A 84 -6.23 26.69 -4.92
CA PRO A 84 -6.88 27.97 -5.06
C PRO A 84 -7.99 28.14 -4.02
N GLU A 85 -8.30 29.38 -3.63
CA GLU A 85 -9.31 29.72 -2.62
C GLU A 85 -10.66 29.04 -2.90
N SER A 86 -11.07 29.01 -4.16
CA SER A 86 -12.35 28.40 -4.60
C SER A 86 -12.43 26.89 -4.33
N ARG A 87 -11.30 26.22 -4.10
CA ARG A 87 -11.22 24.78 -3.90
C ARG A 87 -10.78 24.35 -2.49
N ILE A 88 -10.66 25.27 -1.54
CA ILE A 88 -10.29 24.95 -0.16
C ILE A 88 -11.20 23.86 0.43
N LYS A 89 -12.52 23.95 0.18
CA LYS A 89 -13.53 22.97 0.64
C LYS A 89 -13.51 21.63 -0.10
N ASP A 90 -12.74 21.55 -1.19
CA ASP A 90 -12.63 20.32 -1.96
C ASP A 90 -11.50 19.42 -1.46
N VAL A 91 -10.67 19.89 -0.53
CA VAL A 91 -9.49 19.16 -0.08
C VAL A 91 -9.80 18.23 1.09
N VAL A 92 -9.43 16.97 0.93
CA VAL A 92 -9.30 16.00 2.01
C VAL A 92 -7.81 15.79 2.26
N TYR A 93 -7.30 16.27 3.39
CA TYR A 93 -5.90 16.12 3.78
C TYR A 93 -5.73 14.98 4.77
N PHE A 94 -5.30 13.83 4.28
CA PHE A 94 -5.04 12.64 5.09
C PHE A 94 -3.60 12.67 5.60
N ALA A 95 -3.43 13.06 6.86
CA ALA A 95 -2.15 13.17 7.55
C ALA A 95 -2.20 12.36 8.86
N PRO A 96 -1.88 11.06 8.82
CA PRO A 96 -2.00 10.16 9.98
C PRO A 96 -1.20 10.58 11.21
N PHE A 97 -0.18 11.41 11.05
CA PHE A 97 0.61 11.98 12.15
C PHE A 97 -0.10 13.17 12.83
N ASP A 98 -1.23 13.65 12.33
CA ASP A 98 -2.08 14.64 13.00
C ASP A 98 -2.89 13.95 14.11
N ILE A 99 -2.22 13.74 15.23
CA ILE A 99 -2.76 12.97 16.34
C ILE A 99 -3.97 13.62 17.01
N GLU A 100 -4.08 14.95 16.94
CA GLU A 100 -5.15 15.71 17.61
C GLU A 100 -6.46 15.68 16.81
N TYR A 101 -6.37 15.46 15.50
CA TYR A 101 -7.52 15.43 14.59
C TYR A 101 -7.45 14.23 13.64
N PRO A 102 -7.55 12.98 14.15
CA PRO A 102 -7.48 11.79 13.31
C PRO A 102 -8.70 11.68 12.39
N LEU A 103 -8.47 11.46 11.11
CA LEU A 103 -9.51 11.04 10.17
C LEU A 103 -9.87 9.58 10.42
N GLY A 104 -11.14 9.21 10.26
CA GLY A 104 -11.58 7.83 10.26
C GLY A 104 -11.35 7.18 8.90
N PHE A 105 -10.70 6.01 8.91
CA PHE A 105 -10.56 5.19 7.72
C PHE A 105 -10.74 3.72 8.09
N ASN A 106 -11.95 3.19 7.86
CA ASN A 106 -12.26 1.79 8.09
C ASN A 106 -12.15 1.00 6.79
N VAL A 107 -11.08 0.24 6.66
CA VAL A 107 -10.89 -0.65 5.51
C VAL A 107 -11.87 -1.82 5.49
N MET A 108 -12.50 -2.13 6.65
CA MET A 108 -13.46 -3.22 6.86
C MET A 108 -14.91 -2.79 6.63
N GLU A 109 -15.18 -1.59 6.11
CA GLU A 109 -16.53 -1.21 5.69
C GLU A 109 -17.05 -2.16 4.62
N ASP A 110 -18.31 -2.59 4.77
CA ASP A 110 -18.96 -3.49 3.83
C ASP A 110 -19.10 -2.83 2.45
N VAL A 111 -18.56 -3.50 1.47
CA VAL A 111 -18.61 -3.10 0.05
C VAL A 111 -19.61 -3.92 -0.77
N GLY A 112 -20.46 -4.70 -0.08
CA GLY A 112 -21.39 -5.65 -0.69
C GLY A 112 -20.77 -7.04 -0.89
N TYR A 113 -21.63 -8.06 -0.88
CA TYR A 113 -21.25 -9.47 -0.94
C TYR A 113 -20.25 -9.77 -2.07
N ASP A 114 -20.52 -9.27 -3.27
CA ASP A 114 -19.73 -9.57 -4.47
C ASP A 114 -18.31 -8.99 -4.44
N LYS A 115 -18.03 -8.01 -3.57
CA LYS A 115 -16.74 -7.32 -3.50
C LYS A 115 -15.92 -7.61 -2.23
N ARG A 116 -16.51 -8.29 -1.24
CA ARG A 116 -15.80 -8.61 0.02
C ARG A 116 -14.50 -9.36 -0.22
N HIS A 117 -14.50 -10.30 -1.15
CA HIS A 117 -13.30 -11.08 -1.51
C HIS A 117 -12.16 -10.20 -2.07
N LEU A 118 -12.48 -9.10 -2.77
CA LEU A 118 -11.48 -8.15 -3.28
C LEU A 118 -10.84 -7.33 -2.16
N VAL A 119 -11.64 -6.89 -1.15
CA VAL A 119 -11.11 -6.22 0.05
C VAL A 119 -10.16 -7.16 0.77
N VAL A 120 -10.59 -8.41 1.00
CA VAL A 120 -9.75 -9.41 1.67
C VAL A 120 -8.47 -9.68 0.89
N ALA A 121 -8.55 -9.88 -0.41
CA ALA A 121 -7.37 -10.12 -1.25
C ALA A 121 -6.37 -8.94 -1.18
N GLY A 122 -6.86 -7.70 -1.22
CA GLY A 122 -6.03 -6.51 -1.09
C GLY A 122 -5.35 -6.40 0.28
N LEU A 123 -6.10 -6.67 1.37
CA LEU A 123 -5.55 -6.71 2.73
C LEU A 123 -4.52 -7.82 2.92
N MET A 124 -4.84 -9.04 2.47
CA MET A 124 -3.94 -10.19 2.55
C MET A 124 -2.62 -9.94 1.82
N SER A 125 -2.68 -9.40 0.61
CA SER A 125 -1.50 -9.01 -0.15
C SER A 125 -0.66 -7.94 0.57
N SER A 126 -1.31 -6.93 1.15
CA SER A 126 -0.63 -5.89 1.94
C SER A 126 0.06 -6.47 3.18
N PHE A 127 -0.61 -7.36 3.91
CA PHE A 127 -0.04 -8.02 5.09
C PHE A 127 1.10 -8.97 4.73
N GLN A 128 0.96 -9.77 3.68
CA GLN A 128 2.00 -10.67 3.20
C GLN A 128 3.29 -9.92 2.91
N ARG A 129 3.18 -8.75 2.28
CA ARG A 129 4.31 -7.89 1.97
C ARG A 129 4.98 -7.30 3.21
N ILE A 130 4.19 -6.86 4.20
CA ILE A 130 4.71 -6.24 5.44
C ILE A 130 5.29 -7.29 6.39
N TRP A 131 4.76 -8.52 6.37
CA TRP A 131 5.09 -9.57 7.35
C TRP A 131 5.77 -10.79 6.70
N VAL A 132 6.63 -10.58 5.73
CA VAL A 132 7.30 -11.64 4.95
C VAL A 132 7.86 -12.76 5.85
N ASP A 133 8.56 -12.38 6.93
CA ASP A 133 9.22 -13.35 7.84
C ASP A 133 8.23 -14.15 8.71
N ALA A 134 7.00 -13.66 8.88
CA ALA A 134 5.99 -14.30 9.74
C ALA A 134 4.89 -14.99 8.94
N TRP A 135 4.85 -14.80 7.62
CA TRP A 135 3.76 -15.30 6.78
C TRP A 135 3.82 -16.82 6.63
N SER A 136 2.68 -17.47 6.80
CA SER A 136 2.54 -18.90 6.59
C SER A 136 1.15 -19.21 6.04
N ALA A 137 1.02 -20.31 5.29
CA ALA A 137 -0.27 -20.75 4.74
C ALA A 137 -1.36 -20.91 5.82
N ARG A 138 -0.96 -21.34 7.03
CA ARG A 138 -1.90 -21.43 8.17
C ARG A 138 -2.38 -20.07 8.64
N MET A 139 -1.47 -19.11 8.78
CA MET A 139 -1.80 -17.72 9.15
C MET A 139 -2.73 -17.10 8.11
N GLU A 140 -2.38 -17.28 6.84
CA GLU A 140 -3.15 -16.79 5.70
C GLU A 140 -4.59 -17.33 5.71
N TYR A 141 -4.76 -18.63 5.83
CA TYR A 141 -6.07 -19.28 5.82
C TYR A 141 -6.98 -18.82 6.98
N ILE A 142 -6.43 -18.74 8.20
CA ILE A 142 -7.19 -18.27 9.36
C ILE A 142 -7.53 -16.79 9.21
N LEU A 143 -6.55 -15.94 8.85
CA LEU A 143 -6.76 -14.50 8.73
C LEU A 143 -7.78 -14.17 7.64
N GLN A 144 -7.75 -14.87 6.49
CA GLN A 144 -8.73 -14.72 5.42
C GLN A 144 -10.16 -14.97 5.93
N ASN A 145 -10.38 -16.05 6.66
CA ASN A 145 -11.70 -16.37 7.23
C ASN A 145 -12.14 -15.39 8.33
N VAL A 146 -11.19 -14.83 9.09
CA VAL A 146 -11.49 -13.76 10.07
C VAL A 146 -11.97 -12.51 9.33
N LEU A 147 -11.24 -12.07 8.30
CA LEU A 147 -11.57 -10.86 7.56
C LEU A 147 -12.92 -10.99 6.83
N LEU A 148 -13.18 -12.14 6.18
CA LEU A 148 -14.47 -12.40 5.52
C LEU A 148 -15.64 -12.33 6.50
N ALA A 149 -15.51 -12.95 7.68
CA ALA A 149 -16.56 -12.92 8.69
C ALA A 149 -16.80 -11.51 9.27
N LEU A 150 -15.72 -10.75 9.50
CA LEU A 150 -15.81 -9.39 10.03
C LEU A 150 -16.37 -8.41 8.99
N LEU A 151 -16.02 -8.53 7.71
CA LEU A 151 -16.60 -7.69 6.64
C LEU A 151 -18.12 -7.82 6.53
N GLU A 152 -18.67 -8.95 6.94
CA GLU A 152 -20.12 -9.17 6.92
C GLU A 152 -20.81 -8.58 8.15
N TYR A 153 -20.11 -8.50 9.28
CA TYR A 153 -20.67 -8.01 10.54
C TYR A 153 -20.55 -6.47 10.65
N PRO A 154 -21.66 -5.72 10.78
CA PRO A 154 -21.62 -4.25 10.70
C PRO A 154 -20.82 -3.61 11.83
N GLY A 155 -20.11 -2.53 11.50
CA GLY A 155 -19.36 -1.71 12.45
C GLY A 155 -18.07 -2.34 12.98
N THR A 156 -17.60 -3.43 12.38
CA THR A 156 -16.30 -4.02 12.69
C THR A 156 -15.17 -3.27 12.02
N THR A 157 -14.01 -3.38 12.63
CA THR A 157 -12.77 -2.75 12.18
C THR A 157 -11.63 -3.77 12.15
N LEU A 158 -10.49 -3.38 11.59
CA LEU A 158 -9.32 -4.27 11.55
C LEU A 158 -8.85 -4.71 12.96
N ILE A 159 -9.11 -3.92 13.99
CA ILE A 159 -8.75 -4.25 15.38
C ILE A 159 -9.57 -5.43 15.90
N ASP A 160 -10.79 -5.63 15.41
CA ASP A 160 -11.64 -6.74 15.80
C ASP A 160 -11.13 -8.12 15.37
N VAL A 161 -10.11 -8.18 14.48
CA VAL A 161 -9.42 -9.44 14.15
C VAL A 161 -8.91 -10.14 15.40
N ASN A 162 -8.20 -9.42 16.28
CA ASN A 162 -7.71 -10.01 17.55
C ASN A 162 -8.86 -10.45 18.45
N ARG A 163 -9.92 -9.69 18.47
CA ARG A 163 -11.10 -9.98 19.27
C ARG A 163 -11.85 -11.21 18.76
N MET A 164 -11.97 -11.37 17.44
CA MET A 164 -12.54 -12.56 16.80
C MET A 164 -11.78 -13.83 17.19
N LEU A 165 -10.46 -13.75 17.34
CA LEU A 165 -9.61 -14.88 17.73
C LEU A 165 -9.64 -15.19 19.22
N ILE A 166 -9.79 -14.18 20.09
CA ILE A 166 -9.66 -14.34 21.55
C ILE A 166 -11.04 -14.48 22.22
N ASN A 167 -12.01 -13.65 21.86
CA ASN A 167 -13.29 -13.53 22.59
C ASN A 167 -14.36 -14.46 21.98
N LYS A 168 -14.64 -15.57 22.67
CA LYS A 168 -15.62 -16.57 22.23
C LYS A 168 -17.04 -15.98 22.06
N ALA A 169 -17.46 -15.09 22.98
CA ALA A 169 -18.81 -14.52 22.94
C ALA A 169 -18.97 -13.54 21.75
N PHE A 170 -17.93 -12.75 21.44
CA PHE A 170 -17.92 -11.90 20.27
C PHE A 170 -17.92 -12.73 18.99
N ARG A 171 -17.03 -13.72 18.90
CA ARG A 171 -16.97 -14.64 17.76
C ARG A 171 -18.30 -15.31 17.48
N GLN A 172 -19.02 -15.77 18.52
CA GLN A 172 -20.32 -16.39 18.37
C GLN A 172 -21.33 -15.41 17.73
N LYS A 173 -21.40 -14.17 18.18
CA LYS A 173 -22.28 -13.14 17.61
C LYS A 173 -21.97 -12.87 16.13
N VAL A 174 -20.70 -12.76 15.78
CA VAL A 174 -20.28 -12.57 14.39
C VAL A 174 -20.70 -13.77 13.55
N VAL A 175 -20.41 -14.99 13.99
CA VAL A 175 -20.72 -16.23 13.25
C VAL A 175 -22.22 -16.46 13.08
N GLU A 176 -23.03 -16.07 14.07
CA GLU A 176 -24.50 -16.09 13.95
C GLU A 176 -24.99 -15.18 12.82
N TYR A 177 -24.33 -14.03 12.64
CA TYR A 177 -24.68 -13.05 11.59
C TYR A 177 -24.19 -13.44 10.20
N VAL A 178 -23.08 -14.18 10.08
CA VAL A 178 -22.48 -14.59 8.81
C VAL A 178 -23.47 -15.40 7.98
N THR A 179 -23.69 -14.99 6.74
CA THR A 179 -24.57 -15.63 5.76
C THR A 179 -23.84 -16.54 4.78
N ASP A 180 -22.56 -16.26 4.49
CA ASP A 180 -21.75 -17.09 3.62
C ASP A 180 -21.56 -18.50 4.21
N PRO A 181 -22.04 -19.57 3.52
CA PRO A 181 -22.04 -20.92 4.09
C PRO A 181 -20.61 -21.49 4.24
N ILE A 182 -19.65 -21.06 3.43
CA ILE A 182 -18.27 -21.56 3.51
C ILE A 182 -17.56 -20.92 4.69
N VAL A 183 -17.68 -19.60 4.84
CA VAL A 183 -17.12 -18.87 5.99
C VAL A 183 -17.75 -19.36 7.30
N LYS A 184 -19.07 -19.54 7.32
CA LYS A 184 -19.80 -20.05 8.49
C LYS A 184 -19.34 -21.45 8.89
N ARG A 185 -19.19 -22.35 7.91
CA ARG A 185 -18.70 -23.72 8.14
C ARG A 185 -17.30 -23.75 8.74
N PHE A 186 -16.38 -22.90 8.24
CA PHE A 186 -15.05 -22.78 8.84
C PHE A 186 -15.12 -22.50 10.35
N TRP A 187 -15.95 -21.56 10.77
CA TRP A 187 -16.06 -21.18 12.18
C TRP A 187 -16.78 -22.20 13.06
N VAL A 188 -17.83 -22.83 12.54
CA VAL A 188 -18.69 -23.76 13.30
C VAL A 188 -18.09 -25.16 13.38
N GLU A 189 -17.48 -25.65 12.32
CA GLU A 189 -16.97 -27.02 12.24
C GLU A 189 -15.46 -27.06 12.44
N GLU A 190 -14.70 -26.28 11.68
CA GLU A 190 -13.24 -26.39 11.64
C GLU A 190 -12.59 -25.67 12.82
N PHE A 191 -12.80 -24.37 12.96
CA PHE A 191 -12.18 -23.58 14.04
C PHE A 191 -12.68 -24.00 15.42
N ALA A 192 -13.96 -24.35 15.56
CA ALA A 192 -14.52 -24.86 16.81
C ALA A 192 -13.93 -26.24 17.19
N GLY A 193 -13.48 -27.01 16.23
CA GLY A 193 -12.81 -28.30 16.43
C GLY A 193 -11.31 -28.20 16.75
N TYR A 194 -10.71 -27.01 16.67
CA TYR A 194 -9.31 -26.83 17.00
C TYR A 194 -9.05 -27.07 18.48
N THR A 195 -8.01 -27.86 18.78
CA THR A 195 -7.55 -28.03 20.16
C THR A 195 -6.94 -26.73 20.69
N ASP A 196 -6.99 -26.54 22.03
CA ASP A 196 -6.36 -25.37 22.67
C ASP A 196 -4.87 -25.24 22.31
N LYS A 197 -4.17 -26.37 22.15
CA LYS A 197 -2.76 -26.39 21.75
C LYS A 197 -2.62 -25.84 20.34
N TYR A 198 -3.42 -26.31 19.39
CA TYR A 198 -3.37 -25.87 17.99
C TYR A 198 -3.72 -24.37 17.87
N THR A 199 -4.77 -23.90 18.57
CA THR A 199 -5.15 -22.49 18.57
C THR A 199 -4.04 -21.60 19.12
N LYS A 200 -3.36 -22.04 20.20
CA LYS A 200 -2.21 -21.32 20.79
C LYS A 200 -0.96 -21.32 19.90
N GLU A 201 -0.86 -22.19 18.92
CA GLU A 201 0.22 -22.19 17.92
C GLU A 201 -0.15 -21.38 16.68
N ALA A 202 -1.42 -21.43 16.25
CA ALA A 202 -1.86 -20.89 14.98
C ALA A 202 -2.21 -19.40 15.01
N THR A 203 -2.72 -18.88 16.14
CA THR A 203 -3.24 -17.50 16.20
C THR A 203 -2.26 -16.44 16.69
N PRO A 204 -1.19 -16.72 17.48
CA PRO A 204 -0.33 -15.67 18.03
C PRO A 204 0.38 -14.81 16.99
N ALA A 205 0.74 -15.38 15.84
CA ALA A 205 1.36 -14.62 14.77
C ALA A 205 0.42 -13.50 14.28
N ILE A 206 -0.84 -13.81 14.01
CA ILE A 206 -1.87 -12.84 13.63
C ILE A 206 -2.06 -11.80 14.73
N GLN A 207 -2.26 -12.27 15.98
CA GLN A 207 -2.53 -11.40 17.12
C GLN A 207 -1.40 -10.41 17.38
N ASN A 208 -0.15 -10.85 17.31
CA ASN A 208 1.03 -10.00 17.49
C ASN A 208 1.12 -8.94 16.38
N LYS A 209 0.89 -9.32 15.14
CA LYS A 209 1.02 -8.42 14.00
C LYS A 209 -0.09 -7.38 13.95
N ILE A 210 -1.34 -7.79 14.11
CA ILE A 210 -2.47 -6.84 14.23
C ILE A 210 -2.33 -6.00 15.51
N GLY A 211 -1.87 -6.60 16.61
CA GLY A 211 -1.62 -5.90 17.87
C GLY A 211 -0.60 -4.77 17.77
N GLN A 212 0.40 -4.87 16.90
CA GLN A 212 1.36 -3.79 16.66
C GLN A 212 0.66 -2.54 16.12
N PHE A 213 -0.26 -2.68 15.16
CA PHE A 213 -1.03 -1.56 14.63
C PHE A 213 -2.02 -1.00 15.67
N ALA A 214 -2.72 -1.89 16.40
CA ALA A 214 -3.64 -1.50 17.45
C ALA A 214 -2.96 -0.77 18.63
N SER A 215 -1.70 -1.05 18.89
CA SER A 215 -0.91 -0.42 19.95
C SER A 215 -0.39 0.96 19.59
N ASN A 216 -0.29 1.27 18.29
CA ASN A 216 0.16 2.57 17.82
C ASN A 216 -1.01 3.56 17.77
N PRO A 217 -1.05 4.64 18.60
CA PRO A 217 -2.15 5.59 18.62
C PRO A 217 -2.40 6.28 17.27
N LEU A 218 -1.35 6.53 16.48
CA LEU A 218 -1.44 7.16 15.15
C LEU A 218 -2.27 6.31 14.18
N VAL A 219 -2.07 5.01 14.20
CA VAL A 219 -2.77 4.08 13.31
C VAL A 219 -4.11 3.67 13.93
N ARG A 220 -4.12 3.32 15.23
CA ARG A 220 -5.34 2.89 15.93
C ARG A 220 -6.47 3.89 15.81
N ASN A 221 -6.22 5.17 16.06
CA ASN A 221 -7.26 6.20 16.05
C ASN A 221 -7.84 6.43 14.64
N ILE A 222 -7.18 5.96 13.60
CA ILE A 222 -7.65 5.96 12.21
C ILE A 222 -8.46 4.72 11.90
N ILE A 223 -7.86 3.52 12.07
CA ILE A 223 -8.44 2.25 11.61
C ILE A 223 -9.47 1.63 12.57
N ALA A 224 -9.60 2.16 13.78
CA ALA A 224 -10.55 1.67 14.78
C ALA A 224 -11.89 2.43 14.80
N GLN A 225 -12.06 3.44 13.95
CA GLN A 225 -13.33 4.11 13.75
C GLN A 225 -14.24 3.20 12.91
N PRO A 226 -15.49 2.93 13.34
CA PRO A 226 -16.39 2.01 12.63
C PRO A 226 -16.77 2.47 11.23
N GLU A 227 -16.76 3.78 11.01
CA GLU A 227 -17.10 4.42 9.74
C GLU A 227 -15.95 5.31 9.28
N SER A 228 -15.66 5.30 7.99
CA SER A 228 -14.75 6.26 7.37
C SER A 228 -15.39 7.65 7.38
N THR A 229 -14.58 8.69 7.59
CA THR A 229 -15.07 10.07 7.62
C THR A 229 -15.12 10.71 6.23
N PHE A 230 -14.71 9.97 5.20
CA PHE A 230 -14.72 10.40 3.80
C PHE A 230 -15.10 9.20 2.90
N ASP A 231 -15.73 9.47 1.78
CA ASP A 231 -16.08 8.49 0.76
C ASP A 231 -15.23 8.72 -0.49
N ILE A 232 -14.39 7.74 -0.85
CA ILE A 232 -13.48 7.83 -1.99
C ILE A 232 -14.27 7.87 -3.31
N ARG A 233 -15.38 7.13 -3.41
CA ARG A 233 -16.22 7.17 -4.62
C ARG A 233 -16.83 8.55 -4.82
N GLU A 234 -17.38 9.15 -3.77
CA GLU A 234 -17.90 10.50 -3.82
C GLU A 234 -16.80 11.51 -4.19
N MET A 235 -15.61 11.39 -3.59
CA MET A 235 -14.47 12.26 -3.94
C MET A 235 -14.11 12.18 -5.42
N MET A 236 -14.10 10.97 -5.99
CA MET A 236 -13.84 10.78 -7.43
C MET A 236 -14.91 11.43 -8.29
N ASP A 237 -16.18 11.28 -7.93
CA ASP A 237 -17.32 11.75 -8.73
C ASP A 237 -17.58 13.25 -8.59
N THR A 238 -17.09 13.87 -7.50
CA THR A 238 -17.22 15.29 -7.22
C THR A 238 -15.91 16.08 -7.40
N GLN A 239 -14.88 15.45 -7.95
CA GLN A 239 -13.59 16.09 -8.28
C GLN A 239 -12.88 16.68 -7.07
N LYS A 240 -12.95 16.01 -5.93
CA LYS A 240 -12.21 16.42 -4.73
C LYS A 240 -10.70 16.24 -4.90
N ILE A 241 -9.95 16.92 -4.06
CA ILE A 241 -8.50 16.85 -3.98
C ILE A 241 -8.15 16.02 -2.74
N PHE A 242 -7.65 14.81 -2.93
CA PHE A 242 -7.24 13.93 -1.85
C PHE A 242 -5.71 13.92 -1.72
N ILE A 243 -5.19 14.62 -0.72
CA ILE A 243 -3.75 14.68 -0.46
C ILE A 243 -3.43 13.74 0.70
N VAL A 244 -2.67 12.69 0.41
CA VAL A 244 -2.27 11.64 1.36
C VAL A 244 -0.81 11.82 1.73
N ASN A 245 -0.59 12.37 2.91
CA ASN A 245 0.74 12.60 3.48
C ASN A 245 1.07 11.47 4.47
N LEU A 246 1.78 10.45 4.01
CA LEU A 246 2.14 9.31 4.85
C LEU A 246 3.37 9.56 5.72
N SER A 247 4.22 10.51 5.33
CA SER A 247 5.41 10.95 6.09
C SER A 247 6.09 9.82 6.90
N LYS A 248 6.71 8.85 6.21
CA LYS A 248 7.37 7.66 6.80
C LYS A 248 8.27 8.00 7.98
N GLY A 249 8.92 9.16 7.95
CA GLY A 249 9.75 9.64 9.04
C GLY A 249 9.00 9.96 10.34
N ARG A 250 7.71 10.33 10.25
CA ARG A 250 6.85 10.63 11.41
C ARG A 250 6.07 9.41 11.90
N MET A 251 5.65 8.54 10.97
CA MET A 251 4.79 7.39 11.28
C MET A 251 5.53 6.07 11.49
N GLY A 252 6.72 5.96 10.93
CA GLY A 252 7.42 4.68 10.70
C GLY A 252 6.96 3.99 9.41
N GLU A 253 7.89 3.32 8.75
CA GLU A 253 7.71 2.76 7.41
C GLU A 253 6.55 1.76 7.33
N GLN A 254 6.49 0.78 8.24
CA GLN A 254 5.44 -0.26 8.23
C GLN A 254 4.02 0.30 8.35
N ASN A 255 3.84 1.37 9.14
CA ASN A 255 2.54 2.01 9.30
C ASN A 255 2.14 2.80 8.05
N ALA A 256 3.09 3.50 7.43
CA ALA A 256 2.87 4.24 6.19
C ALA A 256 2.53 3.28 5.04
N ASP A 257 3.28 2.18 4.90
CA ASP A 257 3.05 1.17 3.87
C ASP A 257 1.70 0.47 4.04
N LEU A 258 1.30 0.19 5.29
CA LEU A 258 -0.02 -0.38 5.59
C LEU A 258 -1.14 0.55 5.15
N LEU A 259 -1.15 1.79 5.64
CA LEU A 259 -2.22 2.74 5.32
C LEU A 259 -2.23 3.07 3.82
N GLY A 260 -1.06 3.24 3.21
CA GLY A 260 -0.95 3.52 1.79
C GLY A 260 -1.49 2.40 0.90
N SER A 261 -1.16 1.13 1.21
CA SER A 261 -1.67 0.00 0.44
C SER A 261 -3.17 -0.26 0.66
N MET A 262 -3.69 0.00 1.88
CA MET A 262 -5.12 -0.03 2.16
C MET A 262 -5.88 1.06 1.39
N LEU A 263 -5.37 2.29 1.37
CA LEU A 263 -5.95 3.40 0.62
C LEU A 263 -5.96 3.09 -0.89
N THR A 264 -4.84 2.60 -1.43
CA THR A 264 -4.75 2.21 -2.85
C THR A 264 -5.80 1.15 -3.21
N THR A 265 -5.99 0.15 -2.35
CA THR A 265 -7.03 -0.87 -2.53
C THR A 265 -8.44 -0.25 -2.54
N LYS A 266 -8.75 0.63 -1.59
CA LYS A 266 -10.06 1.30 -1.52
C LYS A 266 -10.29 2.25 -2.71
N ILE A 267 -9.26 2.96 -3.19
CA ILE A 267 -9.34 3.79 -4.41
C ILE A 267 -9.70 2.92 -5.61
N TYR A 268 -9.07 1.75 -5.74
CA TYR A 268 -9.38 0.80 -6.80
C TYR A 268 -10.84 0.30 -6.73
N LEU A 269 -11.28 -0.12 -5.55
CA LEU A 269 -12.65 -0.59 -5.33
C LEU A 269 -13.68 0.52 -5.61
N ALA A 270 -13.38 1.76 -5.22
CA ALA A 270 -14.19 2.93 -5.54
C ALA A 270 -14.26 3.18 -7.06
N ALA A 271 -13.14 3.04 -7.78
CA ALA A 271 -13.14 3.12 -9.23
C ALA A 271 -13.96 2.00 -9.86
N MET A 272 -13.76 0.75 -9.43
CA MET A 272 -14.53 -0.40 -9.93
C MET A 272 -16.03 -0.26 -9.69
N SER A 273 -16.45 0.37 -8.58
CA SER A 273 -17.87 0.57 -8.29
C SER A 273 -18.58 1.45 -9.34
N ARG A 274 -17.82 2.20 -10.15
CA ARG A 274 -18.35 2.95 -11.30
C ARG A 274 -18.88 2.03 -12.40
N ALA A 275 -18.47 0.76 -12.43
CA ALA A 275 -19.00 -0.25 -13.36
C ALA A 275 -20.50 -0.57 -13.14
N GLU A 276 -21.03 -0.27 -11.95
CA GLU A 276 -22.44 -0.48 -11.60
C GLU A 276 -23.35 0.61 -12.19
N ASP A 277 -22.75 1.73 -12.60
CA ASP A 277 -23.49 2.81 -13.25
C ASP A 277 -23.86 2.44 -14.69
N SER A 278 -24.92 3.05 -15.21
CA SER A 278 -25.26 2.90 -16.62
C SER A 278 -24.11 3.43 -17.51
N THR A 279 -23.99 2.90 -18.72
CA THR A 279 -22.97 3.34 -19.69
C THR A 279 -23.03 4.85 -19.92
N GLU A 280 -24.22 5.42 -19.97
CA GLU A 280 -24.44 6.86 -20.13
C GLU A 280 -23.90 7.63 -18.92
N LYS A 281 -24.21 7.20 -17.69
CA LYS A 281 -23.71 7.83 -16.47
C LYS A 281 -22.20 7.72 -16.40
N LEU A 282 -21.63 6.53 -16.66
CA LEU A 282 -20.19 6.31 -16.65
C LEU A 282 -19.45 7.21 -17.66
N SER A 283 -20.04 7.41 -18.86
CA SER A 283 -19.44 8.29 -19.88
C SER A 283 -19.34 9.73 -19.41
N ASN A 284 -20.28 10.19 -18.58
CA ASN A 284 -20.36 11.55 -18.06
C ASN A 284 -19.59 11.76 -16.74
N LEU A 285 -19.10 10.68 -16.09
CA LEU A 285 -18.29 10.83 -14.90
C LEU A 285 -16.96 11.53 -15.22
N PRO A 286 -16.46 12.38 -14.32
CA PRO A 286 -15.18 13.03 -14.49
C PRO A 286 -14.03 12.01 -14.35
N PRO A 287 -12.90 12.24 -15.03
CA PRO A 287 -11.67 11.51 -14.74
C PRO A 287 -11.19 11.83 -13.32
N PHE A 288 -10.45 10.89 -12.74
CA PHE A 288 -9.77 11.07 -11.47
C PHE A 288 -8.31 10.71 -11.64
N TYR A 289 -7.40 11.59 -11.22
CA TYR A 289 -5.98 11.45 -11.44
C TYR A 289 -5.28 11.01 -10.15
N LEU A 290 -4.79 9.78 -10.13
CA LEU A 290 -4.03 9.21 -9.01
C LEU A 290 -2.54 9.34 -9.28
N TYR A 291 -1.86 10.11 -8.45
CA TYR A 291 -0.41 10.25 -8.42
C TYR A 291 0.15 9.46 -7.25
N VAL A 292 1.16 8.64 -7.51
CA VAL A 292 1.83 7.86 -6.47
C VAL A 292 3.34 8.04 -6.64
N ASP A 293 3.95 8.80 -5.74
CA ASP A 293 5.41 8.86 -5.64
C ASP A 293 5.92 7.67 -4.83
N GLU A 294 7.11 7.15 -5.15
CA GLU A 294 7.69 5.96 -4.53
C GLU A 294 6.67 4.81 -4.44
N PHE A 295 6.02 4.51 -5.58
CA PHE A 295 4.83 3.66 -5.60
C PHE A 295 5.08 2.24 -5.09
N GLN A 296 6.32 1.76 -5.11
CA GLN A 296 6.70 0.49 -4.50
C GLN A 296 6.36 0.41 -3.00
N SER A 297 6.17 1.55 -2.33
CA SER A 297 5.79 1.60 -0.91
C SER A 297 4.35 1.17 -0.65
N VAL A 298 3.46 1.43 -1.59
CA VAL A 298 2.01 1.26 -1.43
C VAL A 298 1.41 0.21 -2.36
N VAL A 299 2.22 -0.34 -3.26
CA VAL A 299 1.79 -1.35 -4.24
C VAL A 299 1.46 -2.67 -3.54
N ASN A 300 0.46 -3.37 -4.05
CA ASN A 300 0.08 -4.73 -3.66
C ASN A 300 -0.30 -5.54 -4.92
N ALA A 301 -0.59 -6.84 -4.77
CA ALA A 301 -0.91 -7.71 -5.91
C ALA A 301 -2.13 -7.22 -6.74
N SER A 302 -3.07 -6.50 -6.11
CA SER A 302 -4.23 -5.93 -6.82
C SER A 302 -3.82 -4.83 -7.81
N PHE A 303 -2.61 -4.28 -7.70
CA PHE A 303 -2.14 -3.17 -8.53
C PHE A 303 -2.00 -3.55 -10.01
N ALA A 304 -1.68 -4.80 -10.31
CA ALA A 304 -1.65 -5.30 -11.69
C ALA A 304 -3.03 -5.19 -12.36
N ASN A 305 -4.09 -5.52 -11.60
CA ASN A 305 -5.48 -5.38 -12.05
C ASN A 305 -5.87 -3.91 -12.20
N ILE A 306 -5.42 -3.04 -11.30
CA ILE A 306 -5.64 -1.59 -11.40
C ILE A 306 -5.11 -1.07 -12.74
N LEU A 307 -3.86 -1.37 -13.07
CA LEU A 307 -3.23 -0.92 -14.33
C LEU A 307 -3.95 -1.41 -15.58
N SER A 308 -4.54 -2.62 -15.55
CA SER A 308 -5.22 -3.19 -16.71
C SER A 308 -6.66 -2.67 -16.89
N GLU A 309 -7.34 -2.29 -15.79
CA GLU A 309 -8.80 -2.05 -15.81
C GLU A 309 -9.21 -0.62 -15.44
N ALA A 310 -8.43 0.09 -14.63
CA ALA A 310 -8.82 1.39 -14.05
C ALA A 310 -9.22 2.45 -15.08
N ARG A 311 -8.62 2.41 -16.27
CA ARG A 311 -8.97 3.28 -17.40
C ARG A 311 -10.47 3.21 -17.75
N LYS A 312 -11.06 2.02 -17.71
CA LYS A 312 -12.49 1.82 -18.03
C LYS A 312 -13.39 2.61 -17.10
N TYR A 313 -12.92 2.86 -15.88
CA TYR A 313 -13.65 3.52 -14.80
C TYR A 313 -13.18 4.96 -14.56
N LYS A 314 -12.55 5.58 -15.56
CA LYS A 314 -12.09 6.97 -15.51
C LYS A 314 -11.07 7.24 -14.37
N LEU A 315 -10.24 6.25 -14.00
CA LEU A 315 -9.11 6.41 -13.11
C LEU A 315 -7.82 6.40 -13.92
N SER A 316 -7.05 7.49 -13.87
CA SER A 316 -5.74 7.65 -14.50
C SER A 316 -4.64 7.59 -13.47
N LEU A 317 -3.60 6.80 -13.71
CA LEU A 317 -2.46 6.64 -12.81
C LEU A 317 -1.22 7.35 -13.37
N THR A 318 -0.53 8.09 -12.50
CA THR A 318 0.85 8.55 -12.72
C THR A 318 1.68 8.01 -11.57
N ILE A 319 2.52 7.02 -11.85
CA ILE A 319 3.29 6.28 -10.85
C ILE A 319 4.78 6.51 -11.04
N ALA A 320 5.50 6.72 -9.94
CA ALA A 320 6.94 6.94 -9.95
C ALA A 320 7.69 6.07 -8.95
N HIS A 321 8.86 5.56 -9.34
CA HIS A 321 9.78 4.88 -8.42
C HIS A 321 11.26 4.98 -8.88
N GLN A 322 12.17 4.38 -8.10
CA GLN A 322 13.60 4.62 -8.30
C GLN A 322 14.26 3.58 -9.20
N TYR A 323 13.93 2.28 -9.06
CA TYR A 323 14.49 1.18 -9.83
C TYR A 323 13.53 -0.01 -9.94
N ILE A 324 13.59 -0.72 -11.05
CA ILE A 324 12.59 -1.70 -11.49
C ILE A 324 12.48 -2.89 -10.53
N GLU A 325 13.59 -3.32 -9.93
CA GLU A 325 13.62 -4.49 -9.03
C GLU A 325 12.88 -4.29 -7.70
N GLN A 326 12.48 -3.04 -7.36
CA GLN A 326 11.66 -2.78 -6.17
C GLN A 326 10.25 -3.35 -6.26
N VAL A 327 9.86 -3.80 -7.44
CA VAL A 327 8.49 -4.23 -7.74
C VAL A 327 8.50 -5.66 -8.24
N ASP A 328 7.52 -6.45 -7.80
CA ASP A 328 7.33 -7.83 -8.20
C ASP A 328 7.18 -8.00 -9.71
N GLU A 329 7.56 -9.16 -10.25
CA GLU A 329 7.61 -9.45 -11.68
C GLU A 329 6.24 -9.26 -12.36
N ASP A 330 5.16 -9.72 -11.73
CA ASP A 330 3.80 -9.58 -12.26
C ASP A 330 3.37 -8.13 -12.41
N ILE A 331 3.74 -7.29 -11.44
CA ILE A 331 3.43 -5.86 -11.47
C ILE A 331 4.29 -5.16 -12.52
N ARG A 332 5.57 -5.54 -12.66
CA ARG A 332 6.44 -5.04 -13.72
C ARG A 332 5.86 -5.35 -15.09
N ALA A 333 5.44 -6.59 -15.32
CA ALA A 333 4.80 -7.01 -16.57
C ALA A 333 3.51 -6.20 -16.83
N ALA A 334 2.71 -5.96 -15.78
CA ALA A 334 1.50 -5.14 -15.89
C ALA A 334 1.80 -3.68 -16.25
N ILE A 335 2.86 -3.08 -15.68
CA ILE A 335 3.30 -1.71 -16.01
C ILE A 335 3.65 -1.63 -17.50
N PHE A 336 4.60 -2.44 -17.97
CA PHE A 336 5.05 -2.39 -19.36
C PHE A 336 3.96 -2.78 -20.37
N GLY A 337 2.99 -3.59 -19.98
CA GLY A 337 1.88 -4.01 -20.84
C GLY A 337 0.70 -3.03 -20.92
N ASN A 338 0.51 -2.15 -19.93
CA ASN A 338 -0.70 -1.33 -19.83
C ASN A 338 -0.46 0.18 -19.82
N VAL A 339 0.78 0.62 -19.54
CA VAL A 339 1.09 2.04 -19.46
C VAL A 339 1.34 2.61 -20.85
N GLY A 340 0.67 3.72 -21.17
CA GLY A 340 0.77 4.35 -22.49
C GLY A 340 1.94 5.33 -22.63
N SER A 341 2.41 5.92 -21.53
CA SER A 341 3.51 6.89 -21.53
C SER A 341 4.58 6.48 -20.53
N ILE A 342 5.83 6.38 -20.98
CA ILE A 342 6.97 6.00 -20.14
C ILE A 342 7.99 7.14 -20.18
N ILE A 343 8.37 7.64 -19.00
CA ILE A 343 9.33 8.72 -18.80
C ILE A 343 10.48 8.19 -17.96
N THR A 344 11.68 8.19 -18.51
CA THR A 344 12.88 7.78 -17.79
C THR A 344 13.83 8.95 -17.57
N PHE A 345 14.19 9.17 -16.33
CA PHE A 345 15.37 9.92 -15.92
C PHE A 345 16.59 9.00 -15.92
N ARG A 346 17.74 9.49 -15.46
CA ARG A 346 18.93 8.65 -15.30
C ARG A 346 18.63 7.45 -14.40
N VAL A 347 18.96 6.26 -14.87
CA VAL A 347 18.76 4.97 -14.17
C VAL A 347 20.07 4.25 -13.89
N GLY A 348 20.00 3.11 -13.25
CA GLY A 348 21.12 2.18 -13.07
C GLY A 348 21.33 1.29 -14.31
N PRO A 349 22.49 0.61 -14.42
CA PRO A 349 22.75 -0.27 -15.57
C PRO A 349 21.73 -1.40 -15.72
N PHE A 350 21.26 -1.98 -14.61
CA PHE A 350 20.27 -3.06 -14.63
C PHE A 350 18.91 -2.56 -15.14
N ASP A 351 18.47 -1.39 -14.67
CA ASP A 351 17.22 -0.78 -15.16
C ASP A 351 17.33 -0.43 -16.64
N ALA A 352 18.50 0.08 -17.08
CA ALA A 352 18.76 0.43 -18.47
C ALA A 352 18.64 -0.78 -19.41
N GLU A 353 19.10 -1.97 -18.98
CA GLU A 353 18.96 -3.22 -19.74
C GLU A 353 17.49 -3.64 -19.94
N VAL A 354 16.63 -3.39 -18.96
CA VAL A 354 15.19 -3.65 -19.10
C VAL A 354 14.54 -2.58 -20.00
N LEU A 355 14.86 -1.31 -19.75
CA LEU A 355 14.25 -0.17 -20.46
C LEU A 355 14.67 -0.07 -21.93
N LYS A 356 15.83 -0.61 -22.31
CA LYS A 356 16.25 -0.62 -23.73
C LYS A 356 15.19 -1.25 -24.64
N THR A 357 14.41 -2.22 -24.17
CA THR A 357 13.32 -2.82 -24.95
C THR A 357 12.25 -1.83 -25.39
N VAL A 358 12.13 -0.70 -24.68
CA VAL A 358 11.18 0.39 -24.95
C VAL A 358 11.84 1.47 -25.82
N PHE A 359 13.16 1.72 -25.64
CA PHE A 359 13.84 2.89 -26.19
C PHE A 359 14.70 2.60 -27.41
N GLU A 360 15.13 1.34 -27.65
CA GLU A 360 15.84 0.97 -28.87
C GLU A 360 14.94 1.01 -30.12
N PRO A 361 15.49 1.32 -31.27
CA PRO A 361 16.90 1.65 -31.57
C PRO A 361 17.25 3.14 -31.40
N THR A 362 16.36 3.97 -30.84
CA THR A 362 16.57 5.43 -30.75
C THR A 362 17.58 5.78 -29.65
N PHE A 363 17.52 5.10 -28.50
CA PHE A 363 18.44 5.25 -27.37
C PHE A 363 18.85 3.88 -26.86
N TYR A 364 20.15 3.76 -26.53
CA TYR A 364 20.74 2.53 -26.01
C TYR A 364 20.85 2.58 -24.47
N ALA A 365 21.21 1.46 -23.85
CA ALA A 365 21.34 1.36 -22.39
C ALA A 365 22.36 2.37 -21.82
N GLU A 366 23.46 2.64 -22.55
CA GLU A 366 24.46 3.61 -22.16
C GLU A 366 23.91 5.04 -22.10
N ASP A 367 22.98 5.40 -23.01
CA ASP A 367 22.34 6.72 -23.02
C ASP A 367 21.48 6.92 -21.78
N LEU A 368 20.74 5.88 -21.37
CA LEU A 368 19.87 5.90 -20.20
C LEU A 368 20.65 6.09 -18.89
N VAL A 369 21.85 5.53 -18.79
CA VAL A 369 22.73 5.65 -17.62
C VAL A 369 23.40 7.02 -17.53
N ASN A 370 23.59 7.70 -18.67
CA ASN A 370 24.34 8.94 -18.79
C ASN A 370 23.48 10.22 -18.82
N LEU A 371 22.15 10.11 -18.67
CA LEU A 371 21.27 11.28 -18.61
C LEU A 371 21.69 12.28 -17.51
N GLY A 372 21.70 13.56 -17.87
CA GLY A 372 21.98 14.66 -16.94
C GLY A 372 20.79 14.97 -16.02
N TYR A 373 20.99 15.93 -15.10
CA TYR A 373 19.93 16.45 -14.24
C TYR A 373 18.79 17.04 -15.08
N THR A 374 17.55 16.69 -14.75
CA THR A 374 16.30 17.06 -15.46
C THR A 374 16.18 16.57 -16.91
N GLN A 375 17.18 15.88 -17.45
CA GLN A 375 17.08 15.26 -18.77
C GLN A 375 16.27 13.96 -18.67
N ILE A 376 15.43 13.75 -19.68
CA ILE A 376 14.55 12.58 -19.76
C ILE A 376 14.56 12.01 -21.18
N TYR A 377 14.43 10.69 -21.28
CA TYR A 377 13.94 10.03 -22.49
C TYR A 377 12.52 9.54 -22.24
N LEU A 378 11.69 9.61 -23.25
CA LEU A 378 10.30 9.27 -23.08
C LEU A 378 9.64 8.74 -24.36
N THR A 379 8.59 7.95 -24.15
CA THR A 379 7.54 7.66 -25.13
C THR A 379 6.24 8.25 -24.61
N LEU A 380 5.49 8.92 -25.46
CA LEU A 380 4.20 9.50 -25.11
C LEU A 380 3.08 8.85 -25.92
N MET A 381 1.93 8.70 -25.27
CA MET A 381 0.70 8.47 -26.00
C MET A 381 0.24 9.79 -26.64
N ILE A 382 -0.02 9.75 -27.93
CA ILE A 382 -0.51 10.89 -28.70
C ILE A 382 -1.64 10.40 -29.60
N ASP A 383 -2.84 10.91 -29.43
CA ASP A 383 -4.03 10.47 -30.15
C ASP A 383 -4.28 8.94 -30.08
N GLY A 384 -3.96 8.35 -28.93
CA GLY A 384 -4.09 6.91 -28.72
C GLY A 384 -3.00 6.04 -29.36
N VAL A 385 -1.98 6.65 -29.95
CA VAL A 385 -0.81 5.97 -30.58
C VAL A 385 0.45 6.31 -29.79
N GLY A 386 1.29 5.31 -29.51
CA GLY A 386 2.59 5.52 -28.85
C GLY A 386 3.56 6.24 -29.78
N SER A 387 4.19 7.31 -29.30
CA SER A 387 5.23 8.02 -30.05
C SER A 387 6.52 7.18 -30.17
N LYS A 388 7.37 7.50 -31.16
CA LYS A 388 8.77 7.06 -31.09
C LYS A 388 9.45 7.69 -29.86
N PRO A 389 10.46 7.02 -29.28
CA PRO A 389 11.24 7.61 -28.21
C PRO A 389 11.91 8.92 -28.62
N PHE A 390 11.92 9.90 -27.70
CA PHE A 390 12.60 11.18 -27.92
C PHE A 390 13.19 11.72 -26.61
N SER A 391 14.12 12.68 -26.73
CA SER A 391 14.77 13.37 -25.62
C SER A 391 14.06 14.67 -25.26
N ALA A 392 14.10 15.02 -23.98
CA ALA A 392 13.55 16.28 -23.49
C ALA A 392 14.19 16.68 -22.15
N LYS A 393 13.78 17.84 -21.64
CA LYS A 393 14.03 18.27 -20.26
C LYS A 393 12.71 18.52 -19.55
N THR A 394 12.65 18.16 -18.28
CA THR A 394 11.48 18.52 -17.45
C THR A 394 11.40 20.02 -17.22
N LEU A 395 10.20 20.52 -17.04
CA LEU A 395 9.96 21.90 -16.65
C LEU A 395 10.49 22.15 -15.23
N PRO A 396 10.93 23.40 -14.91
CA PRO A 396 11.25 23.78 -13.54
C PRO A 396 10.02 23.67 -12.64
N PRO A 397 10.19 23.68 -11.30
CA PRO A 397 9.06 23.79 -10.38
C PRO A 397 8.13 24.95 -10.75
N VAL A 398 6.82 24.72 -10.60
CA VAL A 398 5.82 25.78 -10.78
C VAL A 398 6.11 26.91 -9.78
N GLU A 399 6.07 28.17 -10.27
CA GLU A 399 6.25 29.34 -9.41
C GLU A 399 5.14 29.41 -8.36
N HIS A 400 5.50 29.84 -7.14
CA HIS A 400 4.53 29.99 -6.07
C HIS A 400 3.47 31.03 -6.44
N ALA A 401 2.21 30.69 -6.13
CA ALA A 401 1.14 31.65 -6.19
C ALA A 401 1.39 32.81 -5.19
N PRO A 402 0.91 34.02 -5.47
CA PRO A 402 1.10 35.17 -4.58
C PRO A 402 0.37 35.04 -3.22
N PHE A 403 -0.43 33.98 -3.03
CA PHE A 403 -1.18 33.71 -1.80
C PHE A 403 -1.02 32.24 -1.43
N ASP A 404 -0.95 31.99 -0.13
CA ASP A 404 -0.85 30.67 0.47
C ASP A 404 -2.08 30.44 1.36
N PHE A 405 -2.87 29.44 1.00
CA PHE A 405 -4.04 29.01 1.74
C PHE A 405 -3.82 27.69 2.50
N ALA A 406 -2.60 27.17 2.58
CA ALA A 406 -2.32 25.85 3.17
C ALA A 406 -2.89 25.69 4.59
N ALA A 407 -2.72 26.71 5.44
CA ALA A 407 -3.26 26.67 6.79
C ALA A 407 -4.81 26.58 6.82
N GLN A 408 -5.48 27.32 5.92
CA GLN A 408 -6.94 27.30 5.81
C GLN A 408 -7.43 25.97 5.25
N VAL A 409 -6.74 25.40 4.27
CA VAL A 409 -7.03 24.08 3.70
C VAL A 409 -6.97 23.00 4.78
N VAL A 410 -5.92 22.99 5.60
CA VAL A 410 -5.78 22.03 6.70
C VAL A 410 -6.90 22.22 7.73
N GLN A 411 -7.24 23.45 8.08
CA GLN A 411 -8.30 23.75 9.04
C GLN A 411 -9.68 23.31 8.53
N GLU A 412 -10.00 23.58 7.28
CA GLU A 412 -11.28 23.17 6.66
C GLU A 412 -11.39 21.66 6.54
N SER A 413 -10.29 21.00 6.13
CA SER A 413 -10.24 19.55 6.06
C SER A 413 -10.44 18.90 7.44
N ARG A 414 -9.81 19.44 8.49
CA ARG A 414 -10.03 18.98 9.88
C ARG A 414 -11.46 19.17 10.33
N ALA A 415 -12.05 20.34 10.07
CA ALA A 415 -13.42 20.65 10.46
C ALA A 415 -14.45 19.74 9.80
N THR A 416 -14.21 19.34 8.55
CA THR A 416 -15.14 18.53 7.76
C THR A 416 -14.95 17.04 7.96
N TYR A 417 -13.70 16.56 8.00
CA TYR A 417 -13.38 15.12 7.90
C TYR A 417 -12.73 14.53 9.15
N SER A 418 -12.46 15.32 10.20
CA SER A 418 -11.83 14.81 11.42
C SER A 418 -12.69 15.03 12.65
N LYS A 419 -12.40 14.25 13.69
CA LYS A 419 -12.96 14.44 15.03
C LYS A 419 -11.84 14.72 16.02
N PRO A 420 -12.08 15.50 17.10
CA PRO A 420 -11.10 15.67 18.14
C PRO A 420 -10.66 14.31 18.71
N ARG A 421 -9.37 14.14 18.95
CA ARG A 421 -8.77 12.92 19.50
C ARG A 421 -9.53 12.34 20.71
N ALA A 422 -9.90 13.22 21.65
CA ALA A 422 -10.61 12.78 22.86
C ALA A 422 -11.96 12.13 22.57
N GLU A 423 -12.65 12.57 21.52
CA GLU A 423 -13.92 11.96 21.09
C GLU A 423 -13.70 10.60 20.44
N VAL A 424 -12.68 10.50 19.59
CA VAL A 424 -12.30 9.25 18.91
C VAL A 424 -11.86 8.20 19.95
N GLU A 425 -10.98 8.54 20.88
CA GLU A 425 -10.53 7.63 21.93
C GLU A 425 -11.69 7.19 22.85
N LYS A 426 -12.61 8.09 23.15
CA LYS A 426 -13.84 7.76 23.90
C LYS A 426 -14.75 6.83 23.11
N MET A 427 -14.91 7.05 21.81
CA MET A 427 -15.71 6.17 20.94
C MET A 427 -15.10 4.76 20.89
N ILE A 428 -13.80 4.63 20.65
CA ILE A 428 -13.10 3.35 20.64
C ILE A 428 -13.24 2.63 21.98
N SER A 429 -13.02 3.32 23.10
CA SER A 429 -13.15 2.74 24.43
C SER A 429 -14.59 2.27 24.74
N ASN A 430 -15.60 2.95 24.25
CA ASN A 430 -16.99 2.56 24.42
C ASN A 430 -17.36 1.30 23.60
N ILE A 431 -16.75 1.11 22.45
CA ILE A 431 -16.91 -0.11 21.65
C ILE A 431 -16.33 -1.31 22.40
N ASP A 432 -15.15 -1.17 22.96
CA ASP A 432 -14.51 -2.22 23.76
C ASP A 432 -15.30 -2.57 25.02
N LEU A 433 -15.84 -1.58 25.72
CA LEU A 433 -16.61 -1.77 26.94
C LEU A 433 -17.98 -2.41 26.70
N LYS A 434 -18.70 -2.04 25.64
CA LYS A 434 -20.01 -2.63 25.30
C LYS A 434 -19.93 -4.09 24.93
N LEU A 435 -18.75 -4.56 24.60
CA LEU A 435 -18.50 -5.86 24.02
C LEU A 435 -17.68 -6.77 24.97
N ALA A 436 -17.28 -6.27 26.13
CA ALA A 436 -16.66 -7.10 27.19
C ALA A 436 -17.66 -8.15 27.73
N PRO A 437 -17.24 -9.41 27.95
CA PRO A 437 -18.11 -10.41 28.59
C PRO A 437 -18.39 -9.99 30.03
N GLY A 438 -19.64 -9.60 30.31
CA GLY A 438 -20.05 -9.04 31.58
C GLY A 438 -19.62 -7.58 31.71
N GLY A 439 -20.48 -6.69 31.22
CA GLY A 439 -20.29 -5.25 31.41
C GLY A 439 -19.98 -4.97 32.87
N PHE A 440 -18.84 -4.36 33.12
CA PHE A 440 -18.54 -3.81 34.44
C PHE A 440 -19.56 -2.69 34.68
N GLU A 441 -20.72 -3.06 35.25
CA GLU A 441 -21.49 -2.08 36.01
C GLU A 441 -20.54 -1.52 37.07
N LYS A 442 -20.18 -0.25 36.94
CA LYS A 442 -19.50 0.44 38.04
C LYS A 442 -20.33 0.21 39.29
N PRO A 443 -19.77 -0.31 40.37
CA PRO A 443 -20.53 -0.47 41.61
C PRO A 443 -21.01 0.91 42.02
N THR A 444 -22.30 1.15 41.86
CA THR A 444 -22.96 2.30 42.44
C THR A 444 -22.85 2.16 43.94
N ASN A 445 -22.05 3.02 44.54
CA ASN A 445 -21.78 3.10 45.95
C ASN A 445 -23.05 3.58 46.70
N ASN A 446 -24.06 2.72 46.73
CA ASN A 446 -25.26 2.93 47.55
C ASN A 446 -24.94 2.45 48.96
N LYS A 447 -24.31 3.31 49.75
CA LYS A 447 -24.25 3.18 51.19
C LYS A 447 -25.67 3.30 51.74
N LYS A 448 -26.43 2.19 51.80
CA LYS A 448 -27.60 2.08 52.67
C LYS A 448 -27.12 2.08 54.10
N LYS A 449 -27.37 3.20 54.83
CA LYS A 449 -27.30 3.29 56.28
C LYS A 449 -28.26 2.26 56.88
N LYS A 450 -27.73 1.13 57.39
CA LYS A 450 -28.46 0.26 58.31
C LYS A 450 -28.39 0.87 59.71
N LYS A 451 -29.51 1.32 60.20
CA LYS A 451 -29.76 1.63 61.66
C LYS A 451 -29.44 0.38 62.47
N ARG A 452 -28.52 0.50 63.40
CA ARG A 452 -28.30 -0.45 64.47
C ARG A 452 -29.25 -0.06 65.64
N ASN A 453 -30.23 -0.93 65.98
CA ASN A 453 -30.82 -0.99 67.28
C ASN A 453 -30.01 -1.96 68.16
N GLY A 454 -29.79 -1.53 69.41
CA GLY A 454 -28.94 -2.23 70.32
C GLY A 454 -29.58 -3.47 70.95
N ASN A 455 -28.78 -4.32 71.50
CA ASN A 455 -28.95 -4.81 72.89
C ASN A 455 -27.62 -5.41 73.36
N GLU A 456 -27.45 -5.19 74.65
CA GLU A 456 -26.39 -5.55 75.57
C GLU A 456 -26.16 -7.08 75.72
N ASN A 457 -24.94 -7.57 75.95
CA ASN A 457 -24.46 -7.99 77.27
C ASN A 457 -23.16 -8.81 77.20
N GLN A 458 -22.18 -8.42 78.04
CA GLN A 458 -21.27 -9.25 78.87
C GLN A 458 -20.38 -10.29 78.13
N SER A 459 -19.13 -10.42 78.34
CA SER A 459 -18.19 -10.24 79.45
C SER A 459 -16.79 -10.67 79.06
N ALA A 460 -15.85 -9.92 79.53
CA ALA A 460 -14.66 -10.30 80.30
C ALA A 460 -13.45 -10.96 79.65
N GLN A 461 -12.40 -10.26 79.88
CA GLN A 461 -11.07 -10.61 80.43
C GLN A 461 -9.93 -10.90 79.41
N LYS A 462 -9.01 -9.97 79.42
CA LYS A 462 -7.59 -9.98 79.98
C LYS A 462 -6.62 -10.83 79.13
N GLN A 463 -5.44 -10.40 78.82
CA GLN A 463 -4.31 -9.66 79.40
C GLN A 463 -3.35 -9.29 78.27
N GLU A 464 -2.80 -8.07 78.17
CA GLU A 464 -1.52 -7.62 78.67
C GLU A 464 -0.33 -8.51 78.22
N SER A 465 0.69 -8.00 77.54
CA SER A 465 1.68 -7.03 77.98
C SER A 465 2.67 -6.73 76.85
N THR A 466 2.93 -5.50 76.65
CA THR A 466 4.09 -4.69 76.98
C THR A 466 5.38 -4.88 76.16
N LYS A 467 5.73 -3.77 75.61
CA LYS A 467 7.02 -3.01 75.73
C LYS A 467 8.18 -3.49 74.87
N GLU A 468 9.04 -2.72 74.34
CA GLU A 468 9.44 -1.31 74.30
C GLU A 468 10.58 -1.17 73.26
N LYS A 469 10.54 -0.08 72.52
CA LYS A 469 11.53 1.00 72.44
C LYS A 469 13.00 0.69 72.00
N LYS A 470 13.36 1.43 71.06
CA LYS A 470 14.38 2.48 70.95
C LYS A 470 15.42 2.33 69.84
N THR A 471 15.37 3.32 68.94
CA THR A 471 16.38 4.35 68.63
C THR A 471 17.69 3.82 68.03
N SER A 472 18.11 4.29 66.93
CA SER A 472 18.57 5.54 66.41
C SER A 472 19.79 5.37 65.51
N LYS A 473 19.81 6.20 64.49
CA LYS A 473 20.93 6.91 63.91
C LYS A 473 21.84 6.27 62.86
N ASN A 474 21.78 6.96 61.75
CA ASN A 474 22.83 7.50 60.91
C ASN A 474 23.85 6.59 60.20
N GLY A 475 23.89 6.79 58.92
CA GLY A 475 25.19 7.02 58.31
C GLY A 475 25.40 6.38 56.94
N ASP A 476 25.38 7.24 55.96
CA ASP A 476 26.25 7.30 54.78
C ASP A 476 26.22 6.22 53.67
N GLU A 477 26.09 6.81 52.54
CA GLU A 477 26.45 6.48 51.18
C GLU A 477 27.38 5.29 50.93
N SER A 478 27.02 4.45 49.98
CA SER A 478 27.87 4.23 48.81
C SER A 478 27.22 3.33 47.78
N LYS A 479 27.36 3.75 46.54
CA LYS A 479 26.97 3.08 45.31
C LYS A 479 27.59 1.68 45.21
N SER A 480 26.78 0.65 44.89
CA SER A 480 27.32 -0.52 44.20
C SER A 480 26.25 -1.16 43.30
N LYS A 481 26.62 -1.27 42.02
CA LYS A 481 25.91 -2.00 40.98
C LYS A 481 25.85 -3.49 41.28
N PRO A 482 24.77 -4.21 40.99
CA PRO A 482 24.77 -5.65 41.13
C PRO A 482 25.54 -6.30 39.99
N LYS A 483 26.61 -7.04 40.32
CA LYS A 483 27.29 -7.99 39.43
C LYS A 483 26.42 -9.25 39.33
N ALA A 484 25.98 -9.58 38.11
CA ALA A 484 25.39 -10.87 37.81
C ALA A 484 26.44 -11.99 37.97
N VAL A 485 26.20 -12.90 38.89
CA VAL A 485 26.99 -14.12 39.09
C VAL A 485 26.42 -15.20 38.17
N PHE A 486 27.10 -15.49 37.06
CA PHE A 486 26.78 -16.67 36.24
C PHE A 486 27.37 -17.92 36.92
N SER A 487 26.51 -18.92 37.16
CA SER A 487 26.93 -20.24 37.65
C SER A 487 27.76 -20.98 36.60
N LYS A 488 28.65 -21.88 37.04
CA LYS A 488 29.53 -22.66 36.17
C LYS A 488 28.77 -23.52 35.15
N ASP A 489 27.55 -23.90 35.41
CA ASP A 489 26.73 -24.75 34.54
C ASP A 489 26.18 -24.00 33.32
N GLY A 490 25.94 -22.67 33.41
CA GLY A 490 25.49 -21.87 32.28
C GLY A 490 26.55 -21.67 31.17
N LYS A 491 27.84 -21.76 31.53
CA LYS A 491 28.93 -21.64 30.54
C LYS A 491 29.15 -22.92 29.72
N SER A 492 28.80 -24.09 30.27
CA SER A 492 28.83 -25.36 29.54
C SER A 492 27.71 -25.42 28.51
N ALA A 493 26.47 -25.13 28.91
CA ALA A 493 25.31 -25.13 28.02
C ALA A 493 25.44 -24.13 26.84
N LEU A 494 26.06 -22.96 27.08
CA LEU A 494 26.28 -21.98 26.02
C LEU A 494 27.37 -22.43 25.03
N ARG A 495 28.41 -23.16 25.49
CA ARG A 495 29.43 -23.75 24.60
C ARG A 495 28.88 -24.88 23.76
N ASP A 496 28.01 -25.69 24.33
CA ASP A 496 27.42 -26.83 23.61
C ASP A 496 26.42 -26.33 22.54
N ALA A 497 25.60 -25.32 22.85
CA ALA A 497 24.72 -24.65 21.90
C ALA A 497 25.49 -23.97 20.74
N LEU A 498 26.61 -23.28 21.04
CA LEU A 498 27.47 -22.66 20.02
C LEU A 498 28.18 -23.71 19.14
N ALA A 499 28.53 -24.88 19.70
CA ALA A 499 29.11 -25.96 18.93
C ALA A 499 28.08 -26.63 17.99
N GLU A 500 26.84 -26.72 18.39
CA GLU A 500 25.74 -27.25 17.60
C GLU A 500 25.37 -26.32 16.44
N ILE A 501 25.27 -25.01 16.66
CA ILE A 501 25.08 -24.00 15.62
C ILE A 501 26.25 -24.01 14.61
N THR A 502 27.48 -24.18 15.09
CA THR A 502 28.64 -24.23 14.19
C THR A 502 28.66 -25.49 13.33
N ARG A 503 28.09 -26.60 13.81
CA ARG A 503 27.95 -27.84 13.02
C ARG A 503 26.83 -27.72 11.97
N SER A 504 25.69 -27.09 12.30
CA SER A 504 24.59 -26.89 11.34
C SER A 504 25.00 -25.93 10.21
N VAL A 505 25.69 -24.85 10.49
CA VAL A 505 26.22 -23.91 9.46
C VAL A 505 27.26 -24.57 8.55
N LYS A 506 28.05 -25.53 9.07
CA LYS A 506 28.98 -26.30 8.22
C LYS A 506 28.28 -27.34 7.34
N SER A 507 27.16 -27.93 7.78
CA SER A 507 26.37 -28.84 6.94
C SER A 507 25.64 -28.08 5.83
N GLU A 508 25.03 -26.93 6.11
CA GLU A 508 24.37 -26.08 5.10
C GLU A 508 25.35 -25.59 4.03
N LYS A 509 26.59 -25.20 4.41
CA LYS A 509 27.59 -24.80 3.41
C LYS A 509 28.02 -25.98 2.50
N LYS A 510 28.00 -27.20 3.00
CA LYS A 510 28.33 -28.40 2.22
C LYS A 510 27.20 -28.76 1.23
N ASP A 511 25.96 -28.57 1.63
CA ASP A 511 24.78 -28.79 0.78
C ASP A 511 24.63 -27.71 -0.30
N LEU A 512 24.95 -26.45 0.02
CA LEU A 512 25.02 -25.34 -0.94
C LEU A 512 26.15 -25.54 -1.99
N GLN A 513 27.27 -26.13 -1.60
CA GLN A 513 28.36 -26.46 -2.53
C GLN A 513 27.97 -27.59 -3.48
N LYS A 514 27.31 -28.66 -2.99
CA LYS A 514 26.75 -29.74 -3.82
C LYS A 514 25.66 -29.26 -4.77
N GLY A 515 24.81 -28.29 -4.33
CA GLY A 515 23.79 -27.66 -5.18
C GLY A 515 24.40 -26.88 -6.35
N LYS A 516 25.53 -26.18 -6.13
CA LYS A 516 26.23 -25.43 -7.19
C LYS A 516 26.93 -26.35 -8.20
N GLU A 517 27.50 -27.47 -7.76
CA GLU A 517 28.12 -28.49 -8.65
C GLU A 517 27.06 -29.18 -9.53
N ASN A 518 25.87 -29.48 -8.99
CA ASN A 518 24.78 -30.05 -9.77
C ASN A 518 24.20 -29.06 -10.80
N THR A 519 24.15 -27.76 -10.47
CA THR A 519 23.67 -26.74 -11.39
C THR A 519 24.66 -26.48 -12.53
N ALA A 520 25.96 -26.56 -12.25
CA ALA A 520 27.02 -26.45 -13.27
C ALA A 520 27.00 -27.66 -14.26
N ALA A 521 26.81 -28.89 -13.74
CA ALA A 521 26.68 -30.08 -14.56
C ALA A 521 25.40 -30.07 -15.44
N TYR A 522 24.31 -29.47 -14.96
CA TYR A 522 23.08 -29.32 -15.74
C TYR A 522 23.21 -28.26 -16.86
N LYS A 523 23.94 -27.16 -16.61
CA LYS A 523 24.25 -26.16 -17.63
C LYS A 523 25.20 -26.71 -18.72
N GLN A 524 26.20 -27.49 -18.36
CA GLN A 524 27.09 -28.14 -19.32
C GLN A 524 26.36 -29.12 -20.25
N LYS A 525 25.41 -29.90 -19.72
CA LYS A 525 24.55 -30.78 -20.53
C LYS A 525 23.61 -30.03 -21.48
N GLN A 526 23.16 -28.81 -21.13
CA GLN A 526 22.34 -27.97 -22.03
C GLN A 526 23.15 -27.29 -23.11
N GLU A 527 24.43 -26.96 -22.86
CA GLU A 527 25.31 -26.38 -23.89
C GLU A 527 25.77 -27.44 -24.91
N GLU A 528 26.00 -28.68 -24.49
CA GLU A 528 26.29 -29.77 -25.42
C GLU A 528 25.12 -30.16 -26.34
N SER A 529 23.86 -29.87 -25.93
CA SER A 529 22.66 -30.11 -26.74
C SER A 529 22.35 -29.00 -27.76
N LYS A 530 23.10 -27.90 -27.76
CA LYS A 530 22.91 -26.75 -28.65
C LYS A 530 23.94 -26.60 -29.77
N GLN A 531 24.77 -27.62 -30.01
CA GLN A 531 25.66 -27.61 -31.16
C GLN A 531 24.87 -27.86 -32.46
N PRO A 532 25.04 -27.02 -33.51
CA PRO A 532 24.36 -27.23 -34.77
C PRO A 532 24.90 -28.50 -35.46
N PRO A 533 24.07 -29.24 -36.21
CA PRO A 533 24.49 -30.43 -36.90
C PRO A 533 25.56 -30.14 -37.95
N LYS A 534 26.59 -30.98 -38.02
CA LYS A 534 27.69 -30.92 -39.00
C LYS A 534 27.11 -30.96 -40.41
N PRO A 535 27.72 -30.20 -41.39
CA PRO A 535 27.21 -30.12 -42.73
C PRO A 535 27.39 -31.46 -43.48
N ILE A 536 26.30 -31.90 -44.10
CA ILE A 536 26.27 -33.04 -45.03
C ILE A 536 26.89 -32.59 -46.35
N LYS A 537 27.86 -33.34 -46.88
CA LYS A 537 28.48 -33.13 -48.18
C LYS A 537 27.44 -33.21 -49.28
N LYS A 538 27.34 -32.16 -50.07
CA LYS A 538 26.58 -32.13 -51.34
C LYS A 538 27.44 -32.64 -52.48
N GLU A 539 26.94 -33.59 -53.24
CA GLU A 539 27.30 -33.83 -54.65
C GLU A 539 26.42 -32.99 -55.57
N PRO A 540 26.92 -32.61 -56.77
CA PRO A 540 26.36 -31.52 -57.55
C PRO A 540 25.32 -32.01 -58.55
N ALA A 541 24.23 -31.26 -58.73
CA ALA A 541 23.43 -31.28 -59.94
C ALA A 541 22.97 -29.88 -60.25
N GLN A 542 23.24 -29.50 -61.47
CA GLN A 542 22.90 -28.25 -62.17
C GLN A 542 21.37 -28.11 -62.31
N GLU A 543 20.87 -26.90 -62.23
CA GLU A 543 20.16 -26.20 -63.33
C GLU A 543 19.62 -24.86 -62.85
N GLU A 544 19.98 -23.86 -63.62
CA GLU A 544 19.47 -22.51 -63.58
C GLU A 544 18.00 -22.45 -63.93
N LEU A 545 17.20 -21.61 -63.24
CA LEU A 545 16.04 -20.98 -63.84
C LEU A 545 15.83 -19.61 -63.20
N ASN A 546 16.28 -18.58 -63.94
CA ASN A 546 15.83 -17.20 -63.81
C ASN A 546 14.32 -17.13 -64.12
N GLY A 547 13.57 -16.55 -63.22
CA GLY A 547 12.18 -16.26 -63.43
C GLY A 547 11.82 -14.90 -62.83
N GLU A 548 12.02 -13.86 -63.65
CA GLU A 548 11.39 -12.55 -63.45
C GLU A 548 9.86 -12.72 -63.47
N VAL A 549 9.19 -12.34 -62.38
CA VAL A 549 7.74 -12.27 -62.31
C VAL A 549 7.30 -11.11 -63.21
N SER A 550 6.59 -11.42 -64.31
CA SER A 550 6.13 -10.45 -65.30
C SER A 550 5.09 -9.51 -64.68
N ARG A 551 5.09 -8.28 -65.16
CA ARG A 551 4.18 -7.20 -64.75
C ARG A 551 2.70 -7.55 -64.91
N GLU A 552 2.36 -8.47 -65.80
CA GLU A 552 1.00 -8.98 -66.02
C GLU A 552 0.49 -9.87 -64.90
N SER A 553 1.38 -10.53 -64.12
CA SER A 553 0.96 -11.36 -62.99
C SER A 553 0.66 -10.53 -61.72
N LEU A 554 1.18 -9.32 -61.67
CA LEU A 554 0.89 -8.36 -60.58
C LEU A 554 -0.41 -7.60 -60.83
N GLU A 555 -0.78 -7.32 -62.05
CA GLU A 555 -2.05 -6.65 -62.40
C GLU A 555 -3.30 -7.56 -62.22
N LYS A 556 -3.12 -8.87 -62.29
CA LYS A 556 -4.21 -9.84 -62.03
C LYS A 556 -4.53 -10.04 -60.52
N LEU A 557 -3.63 -9.62 -59.65
CA LEU A 557 -3.81 -9.70 -58.18
C LEU A 557 -4.43 -8.42 -57.57
N LEU A 558 -4.54 -7.35 -58.36
CA LEU A 558 -5.05 -6.05 -57.92
C LEU A 558 -6.48 -5.71 -58.41
N ASN A 559 -7.09 -6.56 -59.24
CA ASN A 559 -8.48 -6.42 -59.68
C ASN A 559 -9.34 -7.53 -59.03
N VAL A 560 -9.92 -7.26 -57.89
CA VAL A 560 -11.16 -7.88 -57.41
C VAL A 560 -12.15 -6.74 -57.29
N GLU A 561 -13.10 -6.77 -58.21
CA GLU A 561 -14.24 -5.87 -58.33
C GLU A 561 -15.19 -5.98 -57.14
N GLU A 562 -15.84 -4.83 -56.82
CA GLU A 562 -17.11 -4.50 -56.16
C GLU A 562 -17.67 -5.41 -55.06
#